data_ff32091b72357572ac8a2f33d5e416cc
#
_entry.id   ff32091b72357572ac8a2f33d5e416cc
#
_cell.length_a   1.000
_cell.length_b   1.000
_cell.length_c   1.000
_cell.angle_alpha   90.00
_cell.angle_beta   90.00
_cell.angle_gamma   90.00
#
_symmetry.space_group_name_H-M   'P 1'
#
loop_
_entity.id
_entity.type
_entity.pdbx_description
1 polymer ?
#
loop_
_entity_poly.entity_id
_entity_poly.type
_entity_poly.pdbx_seq_one_letter_code
_entity_poly.pdbx_strand_id
1 'polypeptide(L)'
;MHCLGGRGWSKVLVMKPHPISNSQTLSNIFSLCCLPIGLAFLGIPSQTMAEPTPAAVAAYNSYVAVVETRLARQHRSQNGFLVAGPFTPQNEPSLRRGELIVEQLTPSTGVGRPGAMLHHWRGTAFVAGAKAADFERLLRDFDAYPRHFSPQVVEAKVLSEQGDHLQASMRVRQRHVIAVVMDTAYDIAFGQLDAQHGYSISRSTRIAEIEAAGTSAERVLSSSQEHGFLWRQNTYWSYEERDGGLTMQIESVSLTRSIPIGLGWAVGPFVESVPRESLEFTLRSVCNALRR
;
A
#
# COMPACT_ATOMS: atom_id res chain seq x y z
N MET A 1 -54.81 5.52 -35.17
CA MET A 1 -54.08 6.20 -36.26
C MET A 1 -52.62 5.94 -36.00
N HIS A 2 -52.11 4.92 -36.64
CA HIS A 2 -50.90 4.85 -37.48
C HIS A 2 -49.61 5.36 -36.82
N CYS A 3 -48.51 4.72 -36.81
CA CYS A 3 -47.89 3.47 -37.35
C CYS A 3 -46.39 3.55 -37.02
N LEU A 4 -45.82 2.38 -36.76
CA LEU A 4 -44.50 1.86 -37.23
C LEU A 4 -43.25 2.61 -36.73
N GLY A 5 -42.21 2.01 -36.27
CA GLY A 5 -41.62 0.66 -36.40
C GLY A 5 -40.11 0.83 -36.58
N GLY A 6 -39.29 -0.01 -35.99
CA GLY A 6 -37.88 0.04 -36.28
C GLY A 6 -37.03 -0.86 -35.35
N ARG A 7 -36.98 -2.15 -35.65
CA ARG A 7 -36.08 -3.12 -35.03
C ARG A 7 -34.72 -3.03 -35.72
N GLY A 8 -33.64 -2.91 -34.95
CA GLY A 8 -32.27 -3.09 -35.44
C GLY A 8 -31.57 -4.22 -34.69
N TRP A 9 -31.47 -5.36 -35.37
CA TRP A 9 -30.73 -6.54 -34.93
C TRP A 9 -29.26 -6.37 -35.31
N SER A 10 -28.36 -6.46 -34.36
CA SER A 10 -26.92 -6.61 -34.64
C SER A 10 -26.53 -8.07 -34.45
N LYS A 11 -26.01 -8.64 -35.55
CA LYS A 11 -25.60 -10.02 -35.71
C LYS A 11 -24.36 -10.35 -34.91
N VAL A 12 -24.44 -11.40 -34.10
CA VAL A 12 -23.30 -12.09 -33.50
C VAL A 12 -22.66 -12.96 -34.58
N LEU A 13 -21.38 -12.74 -34.84
CA LEU A 13 -20.60 -13.56 -35.78
C LEU A 13 -19.90 -14.68 -34.99
N VAL A 14 -20.38 -15.91 -35.18
CA VAL A 14 -19.77 -17.13 -34.64
C VAL A 14 -18.76 -17.65 -35.67
N MET A 15 -17.47 -17.66 -35.32
CA MET A 15 -16.44 -18.33 -36.11
C MET A 15 -16.27 -19.78 -35.66
N LYS A 16 -16.45 -20.70 -36.59
CA LYS A 16 -16.17 -22.14 -36.45
C LYS A 16 -14.69 -22.41 -36.70
N PRO A 17 -14.08 -23.38 -36.01
CA PRO A 17 -12.71 -23.81 -36.30
C PRO A 17 -12.67 -24.81 -37.44
N HIS A 18 -11.68 -24.70 -38.33
CA HIS A 18 -11.34 -25.69 -39.35
C HIS A 18 -10.15 -26.56 -38.88
N PRO A 19 -10.14 -27.85 -39.30
CA PRO A 19 -9.14 -28.82 -38.86
C PRO A 19 -7.87 -28.76 -39.69
N ILE A 20 -6.76 -29.05 -39.06
CA ILE A 20 -5.43 -29.18 -39.65
C ILE A 20 -5.27 -30.60 -40.18
N SER A 21 -4.88 -30.72 -41.42
CA SER A 21 -4.46 -32.00 -42.05
C SER A 21 -2.96 -31.98 -42.32
N ASN A 22 -2.37 -33.12 -42.03
CA ASN A 22 -0.96 -33.56 -42.14
C ASN A 22 -0.36 -33.44 -43.56
N SER A 23 0.90 -33.26 -43.69
CA SER A 23 1.92 -34.25 -44.04
C SER A 23 3.08 -33.74 -44.90
N GLN A 24 4.22 -34.18 -44.46
CA GLN A 24 5.41 -34.68 -45.20
C GLN A 24 6.41 -33.74 -45.88
N THR A 25 7.58 -33.81 -45.28
CA THR A 25 8.92 -34.07 -45.87
C THR A 25 9.31 -33.39 -47.17
N LEU A 26 10.40 -32.69 -47.17
CA LEU A 26 11.57 -32.98 -48.02
C LEU A 26 12.83 -32.24 -47.53
N SER A 27 13.86 -33.01 -47.60
CA SER A 27 15.25 -32.83 -47.21
C SER A 27 16.03 -31.89 -48.12
N ASN A 28 17.09 -31.33 -47.55
CA ASN A 28 18.42 -31.07 -48.14
C ASN A 28 18.85 -29.64 -48.53
N ILE A 29 19.96 -29.29 -47.90
CA ILE A 29 21.17 -28.65 -48.43
C ILE A 29 21.08 -27.15 -48.71
N PHE A 30 21.66 -26.36 -47.76
CA PHE A 30 22.76 -25.44 -48.15
C PHE A 30 23.53 -25.02 -46.87
N SER A 31 24.74 -25.57 -46.78
CA SER A 31 25.78 -25.12 -45.84
C SER A 31 26.38 -23.83 -46.44
N LEU A 32 26.31 -22.70 -45.66
CA LEU A 32 27.28 -21.63 -45.84
C LEU A 32 27.35 -20.69 -44.62
N CYS A 33 28.51 -20.69 -44.01
CA CYS A 33 29.12 -19.60 -43.25
C CYS A 33 28.23 -18.66 -42.43
N CYS A 34 28.01 -18.99 -41.17
CA CYS A 34 27.72 -18.00 -40.15
C CYS A 34 28.95 -17.80 -39.26
N LEU A 35 29.65 -16.69 -39.53
CA LEU A 35 30.55 -16.08 -38.55
C LEU A 35 29.75 -15.77 -37.27
N PRO A 36 30.21 -16.17 -36.10
CA PRO A 36 29.61 -15.71 -34.85
C PRO A 36 30.04 -14.24 -34.67
N ILE A 37 29.12 -13.31 -34.95
CA ILE A 37 29.23 -11.96 -34.42
C ILE A 37 28.94 -12.13 -32.92
N GLY A 38 30.03 -12.27 -32.16
CA GLY A 38 30.03 -12.19 -30.73
C GLY A 38 29.58 -10.78 -30.34
N LEU A 39 28.28 -10.58 -30.15
CA LEU A 39 27.77 -9.46 -29.35
C LEU A 39 28.24 -9.72 -27.92
N ALA A 40 29.39 -9.17 -27.58
CA ALA A 40 29.79 -8.97 -26.21
C ALA A 40 28.76 -7.99 -25.62
N PHE A 41 27.69 -8.54 -25.03
CA PHE A 41 26.93 -7.83 -24.02
C PHE A 41 27.92 -7.57 -22.89
N LEU A 42 28.58 -6.42 -22.95
CA LEU A 42 29.17 -5.80 -21.80
C LEU A 42 28.01 -5.61 -20.81
N GLY A 43 27.77 -6.61 -19.96
CA GLY A 43 26.90 -6.53 -18.84
C GLY A 43 27.38 -5.36 -17.98
N ILE A 44 26.77 -4.20 -18.17
CA ILE A 44 26.80 -3.16 -17.16
C ILE A 44 26.16 -3.85 -15.96
N PRO A 45 26.88 -4.10 -14.86
CA PRO A 45 26.25 -4.58 -13.66
C PRO A 45 25.23 -3.51 -13.29
N SER A 46 23.96 -3.75 -13.56
CA SER A 46 22.89 -3.02 -12.90
C SER A 46 23.14 -3.29 -11.43
N GLN A 47 23.78 -2.33 -10.75
CA GLN A 47 23.86 -2.38 -9.29
C GLN A 47 22.43 -2.38 -8.81
N THR A 48 21.94 -3.56 -8.52
CA THR A 48 20.64 -3.75 -7.88
C THR A 48 20.81 -3.17 -6.49
N MET A 49 20.41 -1.90 -6.31
CA MET A 49 20.43 -1.24 -5.01
C MET A 49 19.33 -1.90 -4.16
N ALA A 50 19.70 -2.95 -3.46
CA ALA A 50 18.82 -3.66 -2.56
C ALA A 50 18.46 -2.80 -1.33
N GLU A 51 19.33 -1.85 -0.96
CA GLU A 51 19.14 -0.92 0.14
C GLU A 51 18.91 0.52 -0.38
N PRO A 52 18.13 1.35 0.37
CA PRO A 52 17.98 2.75 0.03
C PRO A 52 19.33 3.49 0.21
N THR A 53 19.64 4.42 -0.69
CA THR A 53 20.80 5.26 -0.53
C THR A 53 20.70 6.12 0.75
N PRO A 54 21.81 6.49 1.39
CA PRO A 54 21.79 7.43 2.50
C PRO A 54 21.06 8.74 2.17
N ALA A 55 21.17 9.22 0.93
CA ALA A 55 20.45 10.40 0.45
C ALA A 55 18.94 10.19 0.38
N ALA A 56 18.47 9.01 -0.03
CA ALA A 56 17.05 8.66 -0.05
C ALA A 56 16.49 8.57 1.39
N VAL A 57 17.21 7.94 2.30
CA VAL A 57 16.85 7.88 3.73
C VAL A 57 16.79 9.27 4.34
N ALA A 58 17.79 10.13 4.09
CA ALA A 58 17.79 11.51 4.59
C ALA A 58 16.62 12.32 4.05
N ALA A 59 16.28 12.19 2.78
CA ALA A 59 15.12 12.84 2.17
C ALA A 59 13.80 12.36 2.79
N TYR A 60 13.65 11.05 3.00
CA TYR A 60 12.50 10.47 3.69
C TYR A 60 12.36 11.03 5.11
N ASN A 61 13.43 11.00 5.90
CA ASN A 61 13.41 11.51 7.27
C ASN A 61 13.06 13.00 7.33
N SER A 62 13.61 13.81 6.42
CA SER A 62 13.26 15.24 6.32
C SER A 62 11.80 15.45 5.98
N TYR A 63 11.25 14.67 5.07
CA TYR A 63 9.82 14.72 4.72
C TYR A 63 8.93 14.32 5.90
N VAL A 64 9.26 13.21 6.55
CA VAL A 64 8.58 12.72 7.76
C VAL A 64 8.57 13.79 8.86
N ALA A 65 9.69 14.46 9.11
CA ALA A 65 9.78 15.52 10.12
C ALA A 65 8.79 16.68 9.83
N VAL A 66 8.61 17.05 8.57
CA VAL A 66 7.62 18.06 8.17
C VAL A 66 6.20 17.57 8.45
N VAL A 67 5.88 16.31 8.08
CA VAL A 67 4.56 15.69 8.32
C VAL A 67 4.27 15.64 9.83
N GLU A 68 5.20 15.15 10.62
CA GLU A 68 5.05 15.02 12.07
C GLU A 68 4.93 16.38 12.77
N THR A 69 5.68 17.40 12.30
CA THR A 69 5.55 18.76 12.81
C THR A 69 4.16 19.35 12.55
N ARG A 70 3.59 19.07 11.39
CA ARG A 70 2.20 19.47 11.05
C ARG A 70 1.20 18.74 11.94
N LEU A 71 1.32 17.41 12.06
CA LEU A 71 0.43 16.59 12.90
C LEU A 71 0.51 17.01 14.37
N ALA A 72 1.71 17.26 14.90
CA ALA A 72 1.88 17.72 16.28
C ALA A 72 1.19 19.07 16.56
N ARG A 73 1.12 19.98 15.59
CA ARG A 73 0.33 21.21 15.70
C ARG A 73 -1.18 20.95 15.64
N GLN A 74 -1.59 20.09 14.72
CA GLN A 74 -2.96 19.66 14.50
C GLN A 74 -3.54 19.01 15.78
N HIS A 75 -2.81 18.11 16.42
CA HIS A 75 -3.23 17.38 17.62
C HIS A 75 -3.28 18.24 18.91
N ARG A 76 -2.96 19.53 18.84
CA ARG A 76 -3.09 20.48 19.98
C ARG A 76 -4.39 21.27 19.96
N SER A 77 -5.23 21.10 18.96
CA SER A 77 -6.44 21.90 18.76
C SER A 77 -7.63 21.02 18.44
N GLN A 78 -8.72 21.17 19.17
CA GLN A 78 -10.00 20.52 18.84
C GLN A 78 -10.48 20.97 17.46
N ASN A 79 -10.43 22.30 17.20
CA ASN A 79 -10.78 22.85 15.90
C ASN A 79 -9.65 22.60 14.89
N GLY A 80 -9.78 21.56 14.07
CA GLY A 80 -8.77 21.17 13.10
C GLY A 80 -7.92 19.98 13.55
N PHE A 81 -8.42 19.19 14.51
CA PHE A 81 -7.80 17.93 14.91
C PHE A 81 -7.72 16.94 13.73
N LEU A 82 -8.74 16.94 12.89
CA LEU A 82 -8.72 16.28 11.59
C LEU A 82 -8.50 17.29 10.46
N VAL A 83 -7.86 16.89 9.39
CA VAL A 83 -7.68 17.73 8.20
C VAL A 83 -9.04 17.95 7.52
N ALA A 84 -9.37 19.20 7.26
CA ALA A 84 -10.69 19.59 6.74
C ALA A 84 -10.93 19.22 5.26
N GLY A 85 -9.87 18.99 4.46
CA GLY A 85 -9.97 18.74 3.01
C GLY A 85 -11.00 17.69 2.58
N PRO A 86 -11.07 16.51 3.26
CA PRO A 86 -12.09 15.49 2.97
C PRO A 86 -13.53 15.88 3.37
N PHE A 87 -13.71 16.85 4.29
CA PHE A 87 -15.03 17.24 4.82
C PHE A 87 -15.61 18.39 4.01
N THR A 88 -15.86 18.17 2.73
CA THR A 88 -16.58 19.08 1.88
C THR A 88 -18.07 18.74 1.86
N PRO A 89 -18.97 19.71 1.53
CA PRO A 89 -20.40 19.39 1.36
C PRO A 89 -20.68 18.27 0.37
N GLN A 90 -19.79 18.05 -0.59
CA GLN A 90 -19.89 16.97 -1.59
C GLN A 90 -19.50 15.61 -1.01
N ASN A 91 -18.50 15.57 -0.14
CA ASN A 91 -17.91 14.34 0.38
C ASN A 91 -18.57 13.86 1.68
N GLU A 92 -19.10 14.76 2.49
CA GLU A 92 -19.68 14.41 3.78
C GLU A 92 -20.84 13.40 3.68
N PRO A 93 -21.79 13.49 2.74
CA PRO A 93 -22.81 12.46 2.57
C PRO A 93 -22.24 11.08 2.22
N SER A 94 -21.15 11.02 1.44
CA SER A 94 -20.45 9.79 1.10
C SER A 94 -19.78 9.14 2.31
N LEU A 95 -19.06 9.93 3.11
CA LEU A 95 -18.48 9.46 4.36
C LEU A 95 -19.54 8.90 5.31
N ARG A 96 -20.67 9.59 5.47
CA ARG A 96 -21.77 9.13 6.33
C ARG A 96 -22.44 7.85 5.83
N ARG A 97 -22.42 7.57 4.53
CA ARG A 97 -22.83 6.27 3.97
C ARG A 97 -21.76 5.18 4.13
N GLY A 98 -20.59 5.50 4.69
CA GLY A 98 -19.49 4.56 4.91
C GLY A 98 -18.56 4.40 3.69
N GLU A 99 -18.63 5.33 2.72
CA GLU A 99 -17.66 5.41 1.64
C GLU A 99 -16.32 5.94 2.18
N LEU A 100 -15.22 5.52 1.55
CA LEU A 100 -13.89 5.98 1.92
C LEU A 100 -13.45 7.12 1.01
N ILE A 101 -12.75 8.10 1.56
CA ILE A 101 -12.06 9.12 0.78
C ILE A 101 -10.58 8.86 0.88
N VAL A 102 -9.90 8.69 -0.26
CA VAL A 102 -8.46 8.43 -0.31
C VAL A 102 -7.80 9.43 -1.24
N GLU A 103 -6.79 10.11 -0.73
CA GLU A 103 -6.08 11.20 -1.39
C GLU A 103 -4.58 10.92 -1.45
N GLN A 104 -3.96 11.18 -2.58
CA GLN A 104 -2.51 11.19 -2.70
C GLN A 104 -1.97 12.56 -2.29
N LEU A 105 -1.07 12.58 -1.32
CA LEU A 105 -0.47 13.80 -0.78
C LEU A 105 0.98 14.00 -1.25
N THR A 106 1.56 13.03 -1.94
CA THR A 106 2.91 13.14 -2.50
C THR A 106 2.93 14.29 -3.51
N PRO A 107 3.84 15.27 -3.37
CA PRO A 107 3.94 16.35 -4.35
C PRO A 107 4.20 15.80 -5.75
N SER A 108 3.53 16.34 -6.77
CA SER A 108 3.70 15.96 -8.17
C SER A 108 5.12 16.16 -8.71
N THR A 109 5.90 17.05 -8.08
CA THR A 109 7.30 17.31 -8.37
C THR A 109 8.27 16.29 -7.76
N GLY A 110 7.76 15.17 -7.30
CA GLY A 110 8.50 13.99 -6.84
C GLY A 110 9.64 14.29 -5.87
N VAL A 111 9.52 13.89 -4.61
CA VAL A 111 10.68 13.78 -3.70
C VAL A 111 11.57 12.59 -4.14
N GLY A 112 11.50 12.24 -5.46
CA GLY A 112 12.23 11.13 -6.03
C GLY A 112 13.73 11.37 -5.97
N ARG A 113 14.43 10.58 -5.20
CA ARG A 113 15.88 10.43 -5.32
C ARG A 113 16.15 9.29 -6.29
N PRO A 114 17.26 9.31 -7.05
CA PRO A 114 17.62 8.19 -7.89
C PRO A 114 17.55 6.87 -7.11
N GLY A 115 16.81 5.90 -7.65
CA GLY A 115 16.65 4.59 -7.05
C GLY A 115 15.56 4.46 -5.98
N ALA A 116 14.88 5.53 -5.57
CA ALA A 116 13.84 5.50 -4.53
C ALA A 116 12.60 6.29 -4.90
N MET A 117 11.44 5.85 -4.41
CA MET A 117 10.15 6.53 -4.51
C MET A 117 9.56 6.76 -3.12
N LEU A 118 9.07 7.96 -2.89
CA LEU A 118 8.33 8.32 -1.68
C LEU A 118 6.84 8.36 -2.01
N HIS A 119 6.04 7.71 -1.19
CA HIS A 119 4.59 7.73 -1.28
C HIS A 119 4.01 8.35 -0.02
N HIS A 120 3.06 9.25 -0.17
CA HIS A 120 2.27 9.79 0.93
C HIS A 120 0.80 9.81 0.56
N TRP A 121 0.00 9.09 1.32
CA TRP A 121 -1.44 8.95 1.12
C TRP A 121 -2.19 9.24 2.39
N ARG A 122 -3.39 9.79 2.26
CA ARG A 122 -4.36 9.97 3.34
C ARG A 122 -5.64 9.23 3.00
N GLY A 123 -6.21 8.58 4.00
CA GLY A 123 -7.54 8.00 3.93
C GLY A 123 -8.42 8.54 5.04
N THR A 124 -9.70 8.75 4.75
CA THR A 124 -10.71 9.22 5.70
C THR A 124 -11.91 8.29 5.67
N ALA A 125 -12.43 7.94 6.85
CA ALA A 125 -13.61 7.11 7.03
C ALA A 125 -14.46 7.64 8.19
N PHE A 126 -15.76 7.31 8.15
CA PHE A 126 -16.71 7.54 9.25
C PHE A 126 -17.42 6.24 9.61
N VAL A 127 -17.60 5.99 10.91
CA VAL A 127 -18.36 4.86 11.43
C VAL A 127 -19.41 5.36 12.41
N ALA A 128 -20.68 5.25 12.04
CA ALA A 128 -21.79 5.64 12.89
C ALA A 128 -21.81 4.80 14.17
N GLY A 129 -22.04 5.43 15.32
CA GLY A 129 -22.13 4.79 16.63
C GLY A 129 -20.80 4.35 17.25
N ALA A 130 -19.69 4.35 16.50
CA ALA A 130 -18.38 3.98 17.03
C ALA A 130 -17.83 5.07 17.96
N LYS A 131 -17.00 4.64 18.94
CA LYS A 131 -16.41 5.49 19.97
C LYS A 131 -14.89 5.59 19.81
N ALA A 132 -14.32 6.71 20.24
CA ALA A 132 -12.86 6.92 20.25
C ALA A 132 -12.14 5.83 21.05
N ALA A 133 -12.69 5.47 22.24
CA ALA A 133 -12.12 4.44 23.10
C ALA A 133 -12.13 3.04 22.46
N ASP A 134 -13.15 2.69 21.65
CA ASP A 134 -13.22 1.40 20.97
C ASP A 134 -12.17 1.31 19.86
N PHE A 135 -11.94 2.42 19.18
CA PHE A 135 -10.92 2.48 18.13
C PHE A 135 -9.51 2.42 18.74
N GLU A 136 -9.25 3.15 19.81
CA GLU A 136 -7.94 3.06 20.50
C GLU A 136 -7.66 1.64 20.98
N ARG A 137 -8.66 0.97 21.56
CA ARG A 137 -8.54 -0.44 21.95
C ARG A 137 -8.21 -1.34 20.76
N LEU A 138 -8.87 -1.13 19.62
CA LEU A 138 -8.56 -1.86 18.39
C LEU A 138 -7.12 -1.62 17.92
N LEU A 139 -6.62 -0.39 17.99
CA LEU A 139 -5.26 -0.05 17.58
C LEU A 139 -4.21 -0.64 18.53
N ARG A 140 -4.52 -0.83 19.81
CA ARG A 140 -3.61 -1.42 20.81
C ARG A 140 -3.61 -2.95 20.76
N ASP A 141 -4.70 -3.58 20.35
CA ASP A 141 -4.87 -5.06 20.29
C ASP A 141 -4.17 -5.65 19.06
N PHE A 142 -2.84 -5.51 19.01
CA PHE A 142 -2.02 -5.99 17.88
C PHE A 142 -2.11 -7.50 17.70
N ASP A 143 -2.22 -8.27 18.78
CA ASP A 143 -2.33 -9.73 18.72
C ASP A 143 -3.60 -10.19 17.99
N ALA A 144 -4.64 -9.34 17.94
CA ALA A 144 -5.86 -9.60 17.19
C ALA A 144 -5.82 -9.14 15.72
N TYR A 145 -4.76 -8.48 15.26
CA TYR A 145 -4.67 -7.98 13.88
C TYR A 145 -4.85 -9.05 12.80
N PRO A 146 -4.34 -10.29 12.94
CA PRO A 146 -4.63 -11.34 11.97
C PRO A 146 -6.13 -11.63 11.79
N ARG A 147 -6.94 -11.42 12.84
CA ARG A 147 -8.40 -11.58 12.78
C ARG A 147 -9.10 -10.39 12.11
N HIS A 148 -8.60 -9.18 12.34
CA HIS A 148 -9.21 -7.94 11.82
C HIS A 148 -8.74 -7.58 10.41
N PHE A 149 -7.48 -7.87 10.11
CA PHE A 149 -6.80 -7.48 8.85
C PHE A 149 -6.45 -8.69 7.96
N SER A 150 -7.17 -9.81 8.11
CA SER A 150 -7.06 -10.94 7.18
C SER A 150 -7.54 -10.52 5.78
N PRO A 151 -6.90 -10.99 4.69
CA PRO A 151 -5.77 -11.91 4.63
C PRO A 151 -4.40 -11.21 4.58
N GLN A 152 -4.32 -9.89 4.74
CA GLN A 152 -3.06 -9.15 4.59
C GLN A 152 -2.15 -9.30 5.81
N VAL A 153 -2.69 -9.29 7.03
CA VAL A 153 -1.91 -9.57 8.24
C VAL A 153 -2.02 -11.05 8.56
N VAL A 154 -0.89 -11.76 8.51
CA VAL A 154 -0.80 -13.22 8.73
C VAL A 154 -0.48 -13.52 10.19
N GLU A 155 0.42 -12.74 10.77
CA GLU A 155 0.84 -12.83 12.16
C GLU A 155 1.03 -11.42 12.70
N ALA A 156 0.75 -11.23 13.99
CA ALA A 156 1.05 -9.98 14.69
C ALA A 156 1.29 -10.27 16.16
N LYS A 157 2.16 -9.49 16.80
CA LYS A 157 2.54 -9.67 18.19
C LYS A 157 2.96 -8.37 18.83
N VAL A 158 2.48 -8.12 20.04
CA VAL A 158 3.03 -7.12 20.95
C VAL A 158 4.37 -7.62 21.48
N LEU A 159 5.42 -6.84 21.33
CA LEU A 159 6.77 -7.14 21.82
C LEU A 159 7.00 -6.51 23.20
N SER A 160 6.55 -5.27 23.38
CA SER A 160 6.57 -4.57 24.67
C SER A 160 5.49 -3.49 24.70
N GLU A 161 4.97 -3.19 25.86
CA GLU A 161 4.03 -2.10 26.11
C GLU A 161 4.42 -1.37 27.40
N GLN A 162 4.53 -0.04 27.32
CA GLN A 162 4.89 0.83 28.45
C GLN A 162 4.08 2.13 28.34
N GLY A 163 2.95 2.19 29.08
CA GLY A 163 2.05 3.33 29.02
C GLY A 163 1.49 3.57 27.61
N ASP A 164 1.82 4.72 27.03
CA ASP A 164 1.38 5.09 25.68
C ASP A 164 2.37 4.67 24.59
N HIS A 165 3.34 3.83 24.89
CA HIS A 165 4.31 3.30 23.94
C HIS A 165 4.14 1.79 23.78
N LEU A 166 4.10 1.36 22.54
CA LEU A 166 3.97 -0.04 22.14
C LEU A 166 5.06 -0.38 21.12
N GLN A 167 5.74 -1.50 21.31
CA GLN A 167 6.54 -2.14 20.27
C GLN A 167 5.82 -3.37 19.77
N ALA A 168 5.68 -3.49 18.47
CA ALA A 168 4.96 -4.60 17.88
C ALA A 168 5.66 -5.10 16.61
N SER A 169 5.40 -6.35 16.28
CA SER A 169 5.81 -6.96 15.01
C SER A 169 4.62 -7.57 14.32
N MET A 170 4.65 -7.58 12.98
CA MET A 170 3.67 -8.31 12.19
C MET A 170 4.28 -8.85 10.91
N ARG A 171 3.72 -9.97 10.44
CA ARG A 171 3.95 -10.51 9.12
C ARG A 171 2.82 -10.09 8.21
N VAL A 172 3.16 -9.39 7.15
CA VAL A 172 2.20 -8.92 6.15
C VAL A 172 2.39 -9.64 4.84
N ARG A 173 1.27 -9.94 4.18
CA ARG A 173 1.23 -10.54 2.85
C ARG A 173 0.41 -9.67 1.93
N GLN A 174 1.03 -9.17 0.88
CA GLN A 174 0.35 -8.47 -0.19
C GLN A 174 0.32 -9.32 -1.45
N ARG A 175 -0.81 -9.36 -2.12
CA ARG A 175 -1.01 -10.09 -3.37
C ARG A 175 -1.53 -9.12 -4.43
N HIS A 176 -0.70 -8.96 -5.46
CA HIS A 176 -1.08 -8.31 -6.71
C HIS A 176 -0.71 -9.26 -7.86
N VAL A 177 0.20 -8.85 -8.75
CA VAL A 177 0.77 -9.72 -9.79
C VAL A 177 1.67 -10.78 -9.16
N ILE A 178 2.37 -10.41 -8.10
CA ILE A 178 3.18 -11.31 -7.28
C ILE A 178 2.72 -11.26 -5.82
N ALA A 179 3.02 -12.31 -5.07
CA ALA A 179 2.83 -12.31 -3.63
C ALA A 179 4.13 -11.88 -2.95
N VAL A 180 4.05 -10.83 -2.12
CA VAL A 180 5.16 -10.35 -1.31
C VAL A 180 4.80 -10.58 0.15
N VAL A 181 5.71 -11.20 0.90
CA VAL A 181 5.59 -11.39 2.35
C VAL A 181 6.73 -10.65 3.03
N MET A 182 6.41 -9.90 4.07
CA MET A 182 7.39 -9.10 4.82
C MET A 182 7.16 -9.25 6.32
N ASP A 183 8.24 -9.37 7.08
CA ASP A 183 8.24 -9.19 8.51
C ASP A 183 8.56 -7.73 8.83
N THR A 184 7.72 -7.12 9.64
CA THR A 184 7.80 -5.71 10.00
C THR A 184 7.80 -5.54 11.50
N ALA A 185 8.55 -4.56 12.00
CA ALA A 185 8.52 -4.15 13.41
C ALA A 185 8.31 -2.65 13.50
N TYR A 186 7.61 -2.22 14.54
CA TYR A 186 7.19 -0.84 14.73
C TYR A 186 7.38 -0.37 16.16
N ASP A 187 7.77 0.91 16.30
CA ASP A 187 7.55 1.70 17.49
C ASP A 187 6.27 2.53 17.31
N ILE A 188 5.37 2.43 18.28
CA ILE A 188 4.06 3.05 18.22
C ILE A 188 3.87 3.90 19.47
N ALA A 189 3.48 5.15 19.28
CA ALA A 189 3.09 6.06 20.34
C ALA A 189 1.61 6.42 20.19
N PHE A 190 0.89 6.42 21.31
CA PHE A 190 -0.49 6.90 21.40
C PHE A 190 -0.54 8.24 22.11
N GLY A 191 -1.55 9.03 21.82
CA GLY A 191 -1.81 10.27 22.52
C GLY A 191 -3.26 10.71 22.36
N GLN A 192 -3.71 11.54 23.30
CA GLN A 192 -5.06 12.08 23.35
C GLN A 192 -5.01 13.57 23.62
N LEU A 193 -5.88 14.34 22.98
CA LEU A 193 -6.16 15.71 23.37
C LEU A 193 -7.22 15.74 24.47
N ASP A 194 -8.23 14.88 24.34
CA ASP A 194 -9.32 14.64 25.30
C ASP A 194 -9.98 13.28 25.02
N ALA A 195 -11.08 12.97 25.71
CA ALA A 195 -11.76 11.68 25.58
C ALA A 195 -12.36 11.41 24.18
N GLN A 196 -12.50 12.43 23.34
CA GLN A 196 -13.08 12.33 22.00
C GLN A 196 -12.04 12.41 20.88
N HIS A 197 -10.84 12.92 21.17
CA HIS A 197 -9.78 13.18 20.20
C HIS A 197 -8.52 12.42 20.56
N GLY A 198 -8.15 11.46 19.74
CA GLY A 198 -6.95 10.68 19.94
C GLY A 198 -6.17 10.46 18.64
N TYR A 199 -4.91 10.04 18.79
CA TYR A 199 -4.01 9.76 17.67
C TYR A 199 -3.04 8.64 18.00
N SER A 200 -2.48 8.01 16.96
CA SER A 200 -1.31 7.17 17.09
C SER A 200 -0.28 7.47 16.02
N ILE A 201 0.98 7.26 16.36
CA ILE A 201 2.13 7.44 15.49
C ILE A 201 2.88 6.13 15.46
N SER A 202 2.91 5.45 14.33
CA SER A 202 3.62 4.18 14.14
C SER A 202 4.79 4.39 13.19
N ARG A 203 6.01 4.03 13.60
CA ARG A 203 7.22 4.14 12.80
C ARG A 203 7.84 2.77 12.63
N SER A 204 8.12 2.37 11.39
CA SER A 204 8.82 1.12 11.14
C SER A 204 10.26 1.20 11.67
N THR A 205 10.64 0.23 12.48
CA THR A 205 12.01 0.04 12.97
C THR A 205 12.75 -1.00 12.15
N ARG A 206 12.00 -1.97 11.60
CA ARG A 206 12.52 -3.01 10.71
C ARG A 206 11.46 -3.39 9.69
N ILE A 207 11.88 -3.60 8.46
CA ILE A 207 11.11 -4.26 7.41
C ILE A 207 12.07 -5.23 6.72
N ALA A 208 11.66 -6.49 6.53
CA ALA A 208 12.46 -7.52 5.88
C ALA A 208 11.58 -8.39 4.99
N GLU A 209 12.02 -8.63 3.77
CA GLU A 209 11.31 -9.49 2.82
C GLU A 209 11.54 -10.97 3.14
N ILE A 210 10.50 -11.78 2.96
CA ILE A 210 10.52 -13.22 3.21
C ILE A 210 10.44 -13.96 1.88
N GLU A 211 11.47 -14.72 1.56
CA GLU A 211 11.49 -15.62 0.42
C GLU A 211 10.84 -16.95 0.75
N ALA A 212 10.14 -17.54 -0.22
CA ALA A 212 9.49 -18.86 -0.12
C ALA A 212 8.57 -19.01 1.10
N ALA A 213 7.88 -17.91 1.50
CA ALA A 213 7.04 -17.87 2.70
C ALA A 213 6.00 -19.00 2.74
N GLY A 214 5.90 -19.69 3.89
CA GLY A 214 5.00 -20.83 4.12
C GLY A 214 5.51 -22.14 3.56
N THR A 215 6.77 -22.24 3.14
CA THR A 215 7.41 -23.49 2.69
C THR A 215 8.56 -23.86 3.61
N SER A 216 9.11 -25.08 3.43
CA SER A 216 10.32 -25.52 4.15
C SER A 216 11.59 -24.74 3.76
N ALA A 217 11.56 -23.99 2.68
CA ALA A 217 12.65 -23.14 2.21
C ALA A 217 12.48 -21.66 2.63
N GLU A 218 11.53 -21.38 3.52
CA GLU A 218 11.29 -20.01 4.00
C GLU A 218 12.53 -19.43 4.65
N ARG A 219 12.91 -18.23 4.24
CA ARG A 219 14.00 -17.48 4.85
C ARG A 219 13.77 -15.96 4.76
N VAL A 220 14.28 -15.26 5.75
CA VAL A 220 14.40 -13.80 5.70
C VAL A 220 15.52 -13.45 4.72
N LEU A 221 15.24 -12.54 3.79
CA LEU A 221 16.26 -12.03 2.89
C LEU A 221 17.23 -11.10 3.64
N SER A 222 18.51 -11.18 3.30
CA SER A 222 19.45 -10.12 3.72
C SER A 222 19.14 -8.84 2.98
N SER A 223 19.51 -7.69 3.54
CA SER A 223 19.26 -6.39 2.93
C SER A 223 19.83 -6.27 1.50
N SER A 224 20.93 -6.99 1.20
CA SER A 224 21.50 -7.05 -0.15
C SER A 224 20.72 -7.93 -1.14
N GLN A 225 19.81 -8.76 -0.67
CA GLN A 225 18.97 -9.66 -1.48
C GLN A 225 17.53 -9.17 -1.63
N GLU A 226 17.11 -8.18 -0.85
CA GLU A 226 15.76 -7.61 -0.91
C GLU A 226 15.50 -6.93 -2.26
N HIS A 227 14.23 -6.94 -2.67
CA HIS A 227 13.80 -6.33 -3.93
C HIS A 227 13.47 -4.85 -3.75
N GLY A 228 13.32 -4.38 -2.50
CA GLY A 228 12.99 -3.00 -2.15
C GLY A 228 11.51 -2.67 -2.33
N PHE A 229 10.63 -3.65 -2.15
CA PHE A 229 9.19 -3.42 -2.19
C PHE A 229 8.74 -2.43 -1.14
N LEU A 230 9.37 -2.44 0.03
CA LEU A 230 9.13 -1.47 1.10
C LEU A 230 10.36 -1.38 2.01
N TRP A 231 10.96 -0.19 2.12
CA TRP A 231 12.11 0.04 2.98
C TRP A 231 11.78 0.72 4.30
N ARG A 232 10.79 1.64 4.26
CA ARG A 232 10.33 2.40 5.43
C ARG A 232 8.84 2.64 5.31
N GLN A 233 8.15 2.68 6.44
CA GLN A 233 6.75 3.05 6.51
C GLN A 233 6.44 3.69 7.86
N ASN A 234 5.88 4.89 7.84
CA ASN A 234 5.27 5.52 9.01
C ASN A 234 3.77 5.66 8.76
N THR A 235 2.99 5.39 9.78
CA THR A 235 1.52 5.50 9.73
C THR A 235 1.04 6.35 10.89
N TYR A 236 0.15 7.26 10.61
CA TYR A 236 -0.38 8.23 11.55
C TYR A 236 -1.90 8.16 11.55
N TRP A 237 -2.48 7.78 12.66
CA TRP A 237 -3.91 7.88 12.86
C TRP A 237 -4.25 9.14 13.63
N SER A 238 -5.33 9.82 13.20
CA SER A 238 -6.02 10.87 13.93
C SER A 238 -7.50 10.53 13.92
N TYR A 239 -8.17 10.59 15.05
CA TYR A 239 -9.58 10.23 15.15
C TYR A 239 -10.35 11.14 16.12
N GLU A 240 -11.60 11.40 15.77
CA GLU A 240 -12.48 12.31 16.49
C GLU A 240 -13.87 11.69 16.60
N GLU A 241 -14.37 11.58 17.84
CA GLU A 241 -15.73 11.18 18.10
C GLU A 241 -16.64 12.40 18.09
N ARG A 242 -17.49 12.52 17.07
CA ARG A 242 -18.47 13.59 16.92
C ARG A 242 -19.65 13.17 16.05
N ASP A 243 -20.73 13.94 16.09
CA ASP A 243 -21.90 13.78 15.20
C ASP A 243 -22.50 12.38 15.20
N GLY A 244 -22.47 11.68 16.36
CA GLY A 244 -23.05 10.35 16.54
C GLY A 244 -22.20 9.22 15.98
N GLY A 245 -20.90 9.41 15.84
CA GLY A 245 -19.96 8.37 15.37
C GLY A 245 -18.51 8.78 15.50
N LEU A 246 -17.65 7.99 14.90
CA LEU A 246 -16.21 8.20 14.87
C LEU A 246 -15.75 8.53 13.46
N THR A 247 -15.08 9.65 13.31
CA THR A 247 -14.33 10.00 12.12
C THR A 247 -12.86 9.66 12.33
N MET A 248 -12.27 8.99 11.35
CA MET A 248 -10.86 8.56 11.39
C MET A 248 -10.15 9.03 10.13
N GLN A 249 -8.94 9.54 10.32
CA GLN A 249 -7.98 9.81 9.25
C GLN A 249 -6.72 9.00 9.49
N ILE A 250 -6.22 8.37 8.43
CA ILE A 250 -4.93 7.68 8.41
C ILE A 250 -4.04 8.35 7.37
N GLU A 251 -2.82 8.70 7.74
CA GLU A 251 -1.78 9.05 6.78
C GLU A 251 -0.70 7.99 6.77
N SER A 252 -0.24 7.60 5.58
CA SER A 252 0.86 6.65 5.42
C SER A 252 1.94 7.27 4.55
N VAL A 253 3.15 7.34 5.08
CA VAL A 253 4.36 7.77 4.37
C VAL A 253 5.27 6.57 4.22
N SER A 254 5.61 6.22 2.98
CA SER A 254 6.47 5.07 2.71
C SER A 254 7.58 5.38 1.73
N LEU A 255 8.67 4.63 1.84
CA LEU A 255 9.82 4.66 0.94
C LEU A 255 9.99 3.27 0.31
N THR A 256 10.00 3.24 -1.01
CA THR A 256 10.16 2.03 -1.82
C THR A 256 11.28 2.21 -2.84
N ARG A 257 11.69 1.13 -3.47
CA ARG A 257 12.57 1.20 -4.63
C ARG A 257 11.83 1.85 -5.81
N SER A 258 12.54 2.65 -6.59
CA SER A 258 12.00 3.16 -7.85
C SER A 258 11.92 2.05 -8.91
N ILE A 259 10.96 2.19 -9.82
CA ILE A 259 10.82 1.29 -10.96
C ILE A 259 12.03 1.47 -11.87
N PRO A 260 12.72 0.38 -12.27
CA PRO A 260 13.83 0.47 -13.22
C PRO A 260 13.40 1.13 -14.53
N ILE A 261 14.31 1.93 -15.10
CA ILE A 261 14.11 2.57 -16.41
C ILE A 261 13.77 1.51 -17.46
N GLY A 262 12.71 1.74 -18.22
CA GLY A 262 12.21 0.83 -19.26
C GLY A 262 11.14 -0.16 -18.82
N LEU A 263 10.90 -0.37 -17.51
CA LEU A 263 9.83 -1.22 -17.00
C LEU A 263 8.60 -0.44 -16.50
N GLY A 264 8.65 0.90 -16.50
CA GLY A 264 7.60 1.76 -15.97
C GLY A 264 6.23 1.52 -16.60
N TRP A 265 6.16 1.23 -17.88
CA TRP A 265 4.91 0.94 -18.59
C TRP A 265 4.24 -0.37 -18.12
N ALA A 266 5.03 -1.36 -17.71
CA ALA A 266 4.54 -2.68 -17.30
C ALA A 266 4.21 -2.76 -15.81
N VAL A 267 5.01 -2.12 -14.95
CA VAL A 267 4.90 -2.23 -13.48
C VAL A 267 4.47 -0.94 -12.81
N GLY A 268 4.61 0.22 -13.49
CA GLY A 268 4.27 1.54 -12.95
C GLY A 268 2.88 1.62 -12.34
N PRO A 269 1.81 1.25 -13.08
CA PRO A 269 0.45 1.30 -12.56
C PRO A 269 0.25 0.49 -11.27
N PHE A 270 0.97 -0.64 -11.13
CA PHE A 270 0.88 -1.48 -9.93
C PHE A 270 1.60 -0.87 -8.73
N VAL A 271 2.81 -0.34 -8.94
CA VAL A 271 3.59 0.28 -7.85
C VAL A 271 2.89 1.52 -7.31
N GLU A 272 2.19 2.27 -8.15
CA GLU A 272 1.42 3.44 -7.76
C GLU A 272 0.10 3.08 -7.07
N SER A 273 -0.55 1.97 -7.44
CA SER A 273 -1.83 1.56 -6.86
C SER A 273 -1.69 0.87 -5.49
N VAL A 274 -0.60 0.12 -5.27
CA VAL A 274 -0.39 -0.67 -4.05
C VAL A 274 -0.53 0.14 -2.75
N PRO A 275 0.08 1.33 -2.59
CA PRO A 275 -0.07 2.11 -1.36
C PRO A 275 -1.52 2.54 -1.12
N ARG A 276 -2.24 2.92 -2.18
CA ARG A 276 -3.65 3.29 -2.11
C ARG A 276 -4.52 2.11 -1.69
N GLU A 277 -4.37 0.97 -2.36
CA GLU A 277 -5.17 -0.23 -2.10
C GLU A 277 -4.93 -0.78 -0.70
N SER A 278 -3.67 -0.74 -0.22
CA SER A 278 -3.32 -1.13 1.15
C SER A 278 -3.99 -0.22 2.18
N LEU A 279 -4.04 1.09 1.92
CA LEU A 279 -4.70 2.06 2.78
C LEU A 279 -6.22 1.85 2.80
N GLU A 280 -6.85 1.64 1.62
CA GLU A 280 -8.27 1.33 1.52
C GLU A 280 -8.63 0.04 2.26
N PHE A 281 -7.82 -1.00 2.11
CA PHE A 281 -8.00 -2.25 2.83
C PHE A 281 -7.94 -2.04 4.34
N THR A 282 -6.94 -1.30 4.83
CA THR A 282 -6.79 -1.00 6.25
C THR A 282 -8.00 -0.27 6.81
N LEU A 283 -8.47 0.78 6.13
CA LEU A 283 -9.67 1.53 6.54
C LEU A 283 -10.92 0.66 6.54
N ARG A 284 -11.15 -0.15 5.49
CA ARG A 284 -12.30 -1.07 5.45
C ARG A 284 -12.28 -2.08 6.58
N SER A 285 -11.11 -2.64 6.88
CA SER A 285 -10.93 -3.60 7.96
C SER A 285 -11.23 -2.99 9.33
N VAL A 286 -10.74 -1.78 9.58
CA VAL A 286 -11.06 -1.00 10.79
C VAL A 286 -12.56 -0.71 10.89
N CYS A 287 -13.16 -0.18 9.81
CA CYS A 287 -14.60 0.09 9.81
C CYS A 287 -15.44 -1.17 10.10
N ASN A 288 -15.04 -2.32 9.55
CA ASN A 288 -15.70 -3.58 9.80
C ASN A 288 -15.52 -4.08 11.25
N ALA A 289 -14.35 -3.86 11.83
CA ALA A 289 -14.08 -4.22 13.23
C ALA A 289 -14.91 -3.38 14.21
N LEU A 290 -15.08 -2.08 13.94
CA LEU A 290 -15.85 -1.15 14.78
C LEU A 290 -17.38 -1.27 14.63
N ARG A 291 -17.90 -1.92 13.59
CA ARG A 291 -19.35 -2.17 13.40
C ARG A 291 -19.84 -3.43 14.09
N ARG A 292 -18.95 -4.23 14.66
CA ARG A 292 -19.26 -5.49 15.39
C ARG A 292 -19.49 -5.23 16.85
#